data_f1e0aa5d56cc4a9b45e0f215d72e0dd4
#
_entry.id   f1e0aa5d56cc4a9b45e0f215d72e0dd4
#
_cell.length_a   1.000
_cell.length_b   1.000
_cell.length_c   1.000
_cell.angle_alpha   90.00
_cell.angle_beta   90.00
_cell.angle_gamma   90.00
#
_symmetry.space_group_name_H-M   'P 1'
#
loop_
_entity.id
_entity.type
_entity.pdbx_description
1 polymer ?
#
loop_
_entity_poly.entity_id
_entity_poly.type
_entity_poly.pdbx_seq_one_letter_code
_entity_poly.pdbx_strand_id
1 'polypeptide(L)'
;EFRRVLFRSIANRGEIACRVAATSRRLGIRTVAVYSTADAQSQHVAMCDERVLIGPPPAKESYLQIDHIIAAAREHGAEAIHPGYGFLSENEDFAAACAAAGMVFIGPPASAIRAMGSKSAAKALMEKANVPLVPGYHGERQQPEFLREQADAIGYPVLLKASAGGGGKGMRVIERREDFEAALASDRKS
;
A
#
# COMPACT_ATOMS: atom_id res chain seq x y z
N GLU A 1 -13.77 -20.41 -16.93
CA GLU A 1 -12.56 -21.27 -16.97
C GLU A 1 -11.47 -20.56 -16.16
N PHE A 2 -11.12 -21.08 -15.00
CA PHE A 2 -10.03 -20.53 -14.20
C PHE A 2 -8.70 -20.94 -14.85
N ARG A 3 -8.13 -20.04 -15.65
CA ARG A 3 -6.79 -20.24 -16.21
C ARG A 3 -5.80 -20.33 -15.06
N ARG A 4 -5.19 -21.48 -14.89
CA ARG A 4 -4.19 -21.72 -13.84
C ARG A 4 -2.94 -20.89 -14.16
N VAL A 5 -2.67 -19.86 -13.34
CA VAL A 5 -1.42 -19.10 -13.42
C VAL A 5 -0.28 -20.02 -13.03
N LEU A 6 0.61 -20.32 -13.98
CA LEU A 6 1.71 -21.27 -13.77
C LEU A 6 3.00 -20.59 -13.31
N PHE A 7 3.12 -19.26 -13.51
CA PHE A 7 4.34 -18.55 -13.20
C PHE A 7 4.05 -17.15 -12.65
N ARG A 8 4.70 -16.77 -11.53
CA ARG A 8 4.46 -15.51 -10.81
C ARG A 8 5.76 -14.79 -10.50
N SER A 9 5.80 -13.49 -10.72
CA SER A 9 6.80 -12.61 -10.14
C SER A 9 6.36 -12.16 -8.74
N ILE A 10 7.30 -12.09 -7.80
CA ILE A 10 7.07 -11.61 -6.43
C ILE A 10 7.75 -10.25 -6.29
N ALA A 11 6.97 -9.18 -6.37
CA ALA A 11 7.45 -7.80 -6.33
C ALA A 11 7.64 -7.31 -4.88
N ASN A 12 8.40 -8.07 -4.11
CA ASN A 12 8.71 -7.76 -2.72
C ASN A 12 9.97 -8.51 -2.26
N ARG A 13 10.37 -8.34 -1.01
CA ARG A 13 11.54 -8.98 -0.40
C ARG A 13 11.26 -9.50 1.00
N GLY A 14 12.24 -10.18 1.59
CA GLY A 14 12.20 -10.61 2.99
C GLY A 14 11.13 -11.65 3.27
N GLU A 15 10.54 -11.58 4.44
CA GLU A 15 9.59 -12.56 4.96
C GLU A 15 8.40 -12.80 4.04
N ILE A 16 7.75 -11.72 3.58
CA ILE A 16 6.56 -11.84 2.75
C ILE A 16 6.86 -12.54 1.41
N ALA A 17 8.01 -12.26 0.80
CA ALA A 17 8.40 -12.93 -0.42
C ALA A 17 8.67 -14.43 -0.18
N CYS A 18 9.30 -14.79 0.94
CA CYS A 18 9.48 -16.20 1.36
C CYS A 18 8.13 -16.90 1.55
N ARG A 19 7.19 -16.25 2.23
CA ARG A 19 5.86 -16.80 2.47
C ARG A 19 5.09 -17.06 1.18
N VAL A 20 5.11 -16.10 0.24
CA VAL A 20 4.48 -16.25 -1.08
C VAL A 20 5.14 -17.38 -1.87
N ALA A 21 6.48 -17.44 -1.92
CA ALA A 21 7.23 -18.48 -2.59
C ALA A 21 6.91 -19.88 -2.04
N ALA A 22 6.86 -20.04 -0.71
CA ALA A 22 6.52 -21.30 -0.06
C ALA A 22 5.11 -21.80 -0.43
N THR A 23 4.12 -20.88 -0.47
CA THR A 23 2.76 -21.23 -0.86
C THR A 23 2.66 -21.55 -2.34
N SER A 24 3.33 -20.78 -3.21
CA SER A 24 3.38 -21.03 -4.65
C SER A 24 3.96 -22.40 -4.96
N ARG A 25 5.07 -22.76 -4.29
CA ARG A 25 5.70 -24.08 -4.43
C ARG A 25 4.75 -25.23 -4.09
N ARG A 26 4.00 -25.12 -2.98
CA ARG A 26 2.98 -26.14 -2.60
C ARG A 26 1.86 -26.28 -3.64
N LEU A 27 1.56 -25.21 -4.35
CA LEU A 27 0.55 -25.19 -5.42
C LEU A 27 1.12 -25.58 -6.81
N GLY A 28 2.40 -25.91 -6.90
CA GLY A 28 3.07 -26.21 -8.15
C GLY A 28 3.20 -25.01 -9.09
N ILE A 29 3.30 -23.78 -8.52
CA ILE A 29 3.43 -22.54 -9.25
C ILE A 29 4.88 -22.08 -9.14
N ARG A 30 5.55 -21.89 -10.28
CA ARG A 30 6.91 -21.36 -10.35
C ARG A 30 6.93 -19.88 -9.97
N THR A 31 8.07 -19.43 -9.43
CA THR A 31 8.22 -18.06 -8.92
C THR A 31 9.50 -17.39 -9.41
N VAL A 32 9.41 -16.07 -9.69
CA VAL A 32 10.55 -15.18 -9.93
C VAL A 32 10.72 -14.26 -8.73
N ALA A 33 11.88 -14.26 -8.10
CA ALA A 33 12.23 -13.23 -7.12
C ALA A 33 12.81 -12.01 -7.83
N VAL A 34 12.33 -10.82 -7.49
CA VAL A 34 13.08 -9.58 -7.78
C VAL A 34 13.94 -9.24 -6.57
N TYR A 35 15.15 -8.68 -6.80
CA TYR A 35 16.03 -8.31 -5.70
C TYR A 35 16.91 -7.11 -6.02
N SER A 36 17.27 -6.34 -4.99
CA SER A 36 18.32 -5.32 -5.07
C SER A 36 19.69 -5.94 -4.83
N THR A 37 20.77 -5.25 -5.18
CA THR A 37 22.14 -5.74 -4.96
C THR A 37 22.42 -6.11 -3.50
N ALA A 38 21.80 -5.43 -2.52
CA ALA A 38 21.94 -5.76 -1.10
C ALA A 38 21.25 -7.08 -0.72
N ASP A 39 20.23 -7.49 -1.47
CA ASP A 39 19.40 -8.66 -1.16
C ASP A 39 19.84 -9.93 -1.95
N ALA A 40 20.94 -9.87 -2.71
CA ALA A 40 21.38 -10.96 -3.60
C ALA A 40 21.55 -12.32 -2.90
N GLN A 41 21.89 -12.32 -1.61
CA GLN A 41 22.04 -13.53 -0.78
C GLN A 41 20.85 -13.78 0.15
N SER A 42 19.76 -13.03 -0.01
CA SER A 42 18.60 -13.13 0.86
C SER A 42 17.82 -14.43 0.63
N GLN A 43 17.20 -14.93 1.70
CA GLN A 43 16.46 -16.19 1.69
C GLN A 43 15.37 -16.24 0.61
N HIS A 44 14.63 -15.16 0.38
CA HIS A 44 13.58 -15.14 -0.64
C HIS A 44 14.12 -15.37 -2.05
N VAL A 45 15.34 -14.91 -2.35
CA VAL A 45 16.00 -15.13 -3.64
C VAL A 45 16.35 -16.62 -3.81
N ALA A 46 16.84 -17.25 -2.74
CA ALA A 46 17.16 -18.68 -2.75
C ALA A 46 15.91 -19.59 -2.80
N MET A 47 14.75 -19.11 -2.34
CA MET A 47 13.51 -19.87 -2.30
C MET A 47 12.73 -19.87 -3.61
N CYS A 48 12.95 -18.91 -4.49
CA CYS A 48 12.27 -18.81 -5.79
C CYS A 48 12.99 -19.64 -6.86
N ASP A 49 12.27 -19.98 -7.92
CA ASP A 49 12.80 -20.79 -9.02
C ASP A 49 13.73 -19.97 -9.93
N GLU A 50 13.42 -18.69 -10.09
CA GLU A 50 14.20 -17.73 -10.87
C GLU A 50 14.41 -16.43 -10.09
N ARG A 51 15.36 -15.59 -10.54
CA ARG A 51 15.73 -14.38 -9.83
C ARG A 51 16.19 -13.29 -10.78
N VAL A 52 15.83 -12.04 -10.52
CA VAL A 52 16.18 -10.88 -11.36
C VAL A 52 16.66 -9.73 -10.48
N LEU A 53 17.83 -9.20 -10.81
CA LEU A 53 18.35 -7.97 -10.22
C LEU A 53 17.58 -6.78 -10.80
N ILE A 54 16.95 -5.98 -9.91
CA ILE A 54 16.12 -4.81 -10.32
C ILE A 54 16.75 -3.47 -9.97
N GLY A 55 17.92 -3.43 -9.35
CA GLY A 55 18.63 -2.19 -9.06
C GLY A 55 19.47 -2.21 -7.79
N PRO A 56 19.99 -1.03 -7.39
CA PRO A 56 20.78 -0.85 -6.19
C PRO A 56 19.94 -0.94 -4.90
N PRO A 57 20.58 -0.86 -3.69
CA PRO A 57 19.91 -1.04 -2.41
C PRO A 57 18.74 -0.10 -2.10
N PRO A 58 18.77 1.22 -2.49
CA PRO A 58 17.66 2.10 -2.18
C PRO A 58 16.37 1.64 -2.86
N ALA A 59 15.28 1.50 -2.09
CA ALA A 59 13.99 1.03 -2.62
C ALA A 59 13.46 1.90 -3.78
N LYS A 60 13.74 3.20 -3.74
CA LYS A 60 13.36 4.13 -4.82
C LYS A 60 14.02 3.81 -6.17
N GLU A 61 15.14 3.11 -6.14
CA GLU A 61 15.93 2.76 -7.34
C GLU A 61 15.78 1.27 -7.71
N SER A 62 14.96 0.53 -6.97
CA SER A 62 14.74 -0.92 -7.15
C SER A 62 13.26 -1.29 -6.96
N TYR A 63 12.83 -1.62 -5.75
CA TYR A 63 11.50 -2.15 -5.43
C TYR A 63 10.34 -1.18 -5.68
N LEU A 64 10.59 0.12 -5.87
CA LEU A 64 9.61 1.14 -6.22
C LEU A 64 9.66 1.54 -7.70
N GLN A 65 10.49 0.85 -8.51
CA GLN A 65 10.58 1.07 -9.95
C GLN A 65 9.60 0.16 -10.69
N ILE A 66 8.44 0.70 -11.04
CA ILE A 66 7.36 -0.05 -11.71
C ILE A 66 7.87 -0.69 -13.00
N ASP A 67 8.57 0.07 -13.83
CA ASP A 67 9.04 -0.39 -15.13
C ASP A 67 10.04 -1.53 -15.01
N HIS A 68 10.95 -1.48 -14.03
CA HIS A 68 11.94 -2.55 -13.79
C HIS A 68 11.25 -3.85 -13.37
N ILE A 69 10.23 -3.75 -12.50
CA ILE A 69 9.48 -4.93 -12.04
C ILE A 69 8.66 -5.53 -13.18
N ILE A 70 7.99 -4.72 -13.99
CA ILE A 70 7.23 -5.18 -15.15
C ILE A 70 8.16 -5.81 -16.21
N ALA A 71 9.30 -5.19 -16.49
CA ALA A 71 10.29 -5.74 -17.42
C ALA A 71 10.81 -7.10 -16.95
N ALA A 72 11.21 -7.20 -15.68
CA ALA A 72 11.67 -8.45 -15.08
C ALA A 72 10.60 -9.57 -15.16
N ALA A 73 9.36 -9.25 -14.85
CA ALA A 73 8.25 -10.20 -14.95
C ALA A 73 8.01 -10.67 -16.39
N ARG A 74 8.07 -9.75 -17.35
CA ARG A 74 7.88 -10.04 -18.78
C ARG A 74 9.01 -10.90 -19.35
N GLU A 75 10.27 -10.57 -19.04
CA GLU A 75 11.46 -11.30 -19.49
C GLU A 75 11.41 -12.77 -19.09
N HIS A 76 10.89 -13.04 -17.89
CA HIS A 76 10.76 -14.41 -17.36
C HIS A 76 9.41 -15.07 -17.65
N GLY A 77 8.56 -14.44 -18.46
CA GLY A 77 7.25 -14.98 -18.84
C GLY A 77 6.26 -15.12 -17.68
N ALA A 78 6.38 -14.30 -16.64
CA ALA A 78 5.43 -14.29 -15.54
C ALA A 78 4.05 -13.81 -16.01
N GLU A 79 3.00 -14.56 -15.68
CA GLU A 79 1.61 -14.23 -16.03
C GLU A 79 0.94 -13.37 -14.96
N ALA A 80 1.50 -13.33 -13.75
CA ALA A 80 0.96 -12.56 -12.63
C ALA A 80 2.08 -12.01 -11.74
N ILE A 81 1.78 -10.91 -11.06
CA ILE A 81 2.67 -10.28 -10.09
C ILE A 81 2.00 -10.22 -8.73
N HIS A 82 2.68 -10.77 -7.71
CA HIS A 82 2.27 -10.65 -6.32
C HIS A 82 3.05 -9.51 -5.66
N PRO A 83 2.39 -8.41 -5.23
CA PRO A 83 3.08 -7.24 -4.69
C PRO A 83 3.53 -7.43 -3.23
N GLY A 84 3.09 -8.47 -2.54
CA GLY A 84 3.27 -8.60 -1.09
C GLY A 84 2.46 -7.56 -0.31
N TYR A 85 3.09 -6.96 0.69
CA TYR A 85 2.60 -5.78 1.42
C TYR A 85 3.68 -4.69 1.47
N GLY A 86 3.27 -3.42 1.72
CA GLY A 86 4.18 -2.26 1.59
C GLY A 86 4.62 -2.05 0.12
N PHE A 87 5.70 -1.36 -0.10
CA PHE A 87 6.19 -0.99 -1.44
C PHE A 87 5.07 -0.56 -2.39
N LEU A 88 4.84 -1.32 -3.46
CA LEU A 88 3.83 -1.01 -4.49
C LEU A 88 2.49 -1.73 -4.29
N SER A 89 2.28 -2.41 -3.16
CA SER A 89 1.05 -3.20 -2.94
C SER A 89 -0.24 -2.35 -2.92
N GLU A 90 -0.14 -1.09 -2.53
CA GLU A 90 -1.24 -0.11 -2.49
C GLU A 90 -1.08 1.00 -3.55
N ASN A 91 -0.27 0.74 -4.58
CA ASN A 91 -0.03 1.69 -5.66
C ASN A 91 -0.94 1.39 -6.85
N GLU A 92 -1.85 2.34 -7.17
CA GLU A 92 -2.80 2.17 -8.27
C GLU A 92 -2.14 2.15 -9.65
N ASP A 93 -1.06 2.93 -9.84
CA ASP A 93 -0.33 2.99 -11.09
C ASP A 93 0.36 1.67 -11.39
N PHE A 94 0.88 1.00 -10.35
CA PHE A 94 1.46 -0.34 -10.49
C PHE A 94 0.41 -1.38 -10.88
N ALA A 95 -0.75 -1.38 -10.25
CA ALA A 95 -1.84 -2.27 -10.62
C ALA A 95 -2.32 -2.02 -12.07
N ALA A 96 -2.41 -0.76 -12.48
CA ALA A 96 -2.75 -0.38 -13.85
C ALA A 96 -1.65 -0.79 -14.85
N ALA A 97 -0.37 -0.61 -14.51
CA ALA A 97 0.76 -1.02 -15.34
C ALA A 97 0.82 -2.55 -15.53
N CYS A 98 0.51 -3.34 -14.50
CA CYS A 98 0.38 -4.80 -14.62
C CYS A 98 -0.69 -5.15 -15.66
N ALA A 99 -1.88 -4.55 -15.56
CA ALA A 99 -2.99 -4.79 -16.50
C ALA A 99 -2.62 -4.37 -17.93
N ALA A 100 -1.99 -3.21 -18.12
CA ALA A 100 -1.52 -2.73 -19.43
C ALA A 100 -0.45 -3.66 -20.03
N ALA A 101 0.35 -4.32 -19.20
CA ALA A 101 1.34 -5.31 -19.62
C ALA A 101 0.74 -6.72 -19.89
N GLY A 102 -0.57 -6.90 -19.73
CA GLY A 102 -1.25 -8.19 -19.87
C GLY A 102 -1.00 -9.16 -18.71
N MET A 103 -0.56 -8.65 -17.56
CA MET A 103 -0.26 -9.42 -16.36
C MET A 103 -1.34 -9.26 -15.30
N VAL A 104 -1.62 -10.30 -14.55
CA VAL A 104 -2.55 -10.25 -13.43
C VAL A 104 -1.86 -9.64 -12.22
N PHE A 105 -2.34 -8.49 -11.74
CA PHE A 105 -1.99 -7.99 -10.42
C PHE A 105 -2.72 -8.83 -9.36
N ILE A 106 -1.97 -9.52 -8.49
CA ILE A 106 -2.57 -10.35 -7.42
C ILE A 106 -2.92 -9.45 -6.24
N GLY A 107 -4.08 -8.84 -6.31
CA GLY A 107 -4.59 -7.86 -5.38
C GLY A 107 -5.90 -7.24 -5.87
N PRO A 108 -6.38 -6.17 -5.20
CA PRO A 108 -7.58 -5.47 -5.65
C PRO A 108 -7.34 -4.73 -6.98
N PRO A 109 -8.39 -4.44 -7.74
CA PRO A 109 -8.26 -3.65 -8.98
C PRO A 109 -7.80 -2.23 -8.68
N ALA A 110 -7.11 -1.57 -9.62
CA ALA A 110 -6.59 -0.22 -9.48
C ALA A 110 -7.65 0.79 -9.00
N SER A 111 -8.91 0.65 -9.48
CA SER A 111 -10.02 1.50 -9.02
C SER A 111 -10.34 1.36 -7.53
N ALA A 112 -10.24 0.14 -6.98
CA ALA A 112 -10.45 -0.07 -5.55
C ALA A 112 -9.28 0.46 -4.72
N ILE A 113 -8.04 0.29 -5.20
CA ILE A 113 -6.85 0.87 -4.56
C ILE A 113 -6.98 2.40 -4.50
N ARG A 114 -7.36 3.03 -5.61
CA ARG A 114 -7.61 4.49 -5.68
C ARG A 114 -8.69 4.93 -4.69
N ALA A 115 -9.83 4.24 -4.69
CA ALA A 115 -10.95 4.59 -3.82
C ALA A 115 -10.61 4.51 -2.33
N MET A 116 -9.72 3.57 -1.94
CA MET A 116 -9.30 3.34 -0.57
C MET A 116 -8.00 4.06 -0.19
N GLY A 117 -7.28 4.63 -1.16
CA GLY A 117 -5.99 5.30 -0.96
C GLY A 117 -6.09 6.61 -0.16
N SER A 118 -7.21 7.31 -0.25
CA SER A 118 -7.50 8.49 0.58
C SER A 118 -8.36 8.10 1.78
N LYS A 119 -7.89 8.40 2.99
CA LYS A 119 -8.64 8.10 4.23
C LYS A 119 -10.01 8.77 4.28
N SER A 120 -10.12 10.02 3.79
CA SER A 120 -11.38 10.76 3.73
C SER A 120 -12.33 10.17 2.69
N ALA A 121 -11.84 9.88 1.48
CA ALA A 121 -12.65 9.27 0.43
C ALA A 121 -13.10 7.86 0.81
N ALA A 122 -12.22 7.05 1.43
CA ALA A 122 -12.55 5.72 1.92
C ALA A 122 -13.66 5.77 2.98
N LYS A 123 -13.58 6.70 3.96
CA LYS A 123 -14.64 6.89 4.97
C LYS A 123 -15.96 7.30 4.34
N ALA A 124 -15.95 8.27 3.41
CA ALA A 124 -17.17 8.69 2.72
C ALA A 124 -17.81 7.55 1.90
N LEU A 125 -16.99 6.68 1.31
CA LEU A 125 -17.46 5.48 0.61
C LEU A 125 -18.08 4.47 1.57
N MET A 126 -17.42 4.20 2.69
CA MET A 126 -17.91 3.26 3.72
C MET A 126 -19.19 3.74 4.39
N GLU A 127 -19.32 5.06 4.63
CA GLU A 127 -20.53 5.66 5.16
C GLU A 127 -21.73 5.44 4.23
N LYS A 128 -21.55 5.66 2.92
CA LYS A 128 -22.58 5.38 1.90
C LYS A 128 -22.96 3.90 1.82
N ALA A 129 -22.03 3.01 2.16
CA ALA A 129 -22.26 1.57 2.20
C ALA A 129 -22.82 1.09 3.54
N ASN A 130 -23.18 1.98 4.46
CA ASN A 130 -23.66 1.68 5.82
C ASN A 130 -22.70 0.80 6.63
N VAL A 131 -21.40 0.90 6.38
CA VAL A 131 -20.36 0.24 7.20
C VAL A 131 -20.15 1.07 8.46
N PRO A 132 -20.19 0.48 9.66
CA PRO A 132 -19.94 1.21 10.90
C PRO A 132 -18.58 1.90 10.89
N LEU A 133 -18.56 3.20 11.17
CA LEU A 133 -17.36 4.00 11.24
C LEU A 133 -17.13 4.50 12.66
N VAL A 134 -15.86 4.67 13.02
CA VAL A 134 -15.51 5.44 14.23
C VAL A 134 -15.96 6.88 14.00
N PRO A 135 -16.71 7.49 14.93
CA PRO A 135 -17.16 8.88 14.83
C PRO A 135 -15.99 9.80 14.50
N GLY A 136 -16.19 10.73 13.57
CA GLY A 136 -15.13 11.62 13.14
C GLY A 136 -15.54 12.46 11.93
N TYR A 137 -14.87 13.59 11.77
CA TYR A 137 -15.01 14.42 10.59
C TYR A 137 -13.96 14.07 9.53
N HIS A 138 -14.37 13.93 8.28
CA HIS A 138 -13.51 13.58 7.14
C HIS A 138 -13.85 14.36 5.86
N GLY A 139 -14.56 15.49 6.02
CA GLY A 139 -14.94 16.36 4.91
C GLY A 139 -13.85 17.33 4.47
N GLU A 140 -14.16 18.13 3.43
CA GLU A 140 -13.21 19.05 2.80
C GLU A 140 -13.02 20.37 3.57
N ARG A 141 -13.98 20.73 4.43
CA ARG A 141 -13.89 21.98 5.20
C ARG A 141 -12.81 21.86 6.27
N GLN A 142 -11.75 22.69 6.14
CA GLN A 142 -10.56 22.61 6.99
C GLN A 142 -10.31 23.89 7.81
N GLN A 143 -11.33 24.76 7.93
CA GLN A 143 -11.24 25.98 8.75
C GLN A 143 -11.12 25.60 10.24
N PRO A 144 -10.19 26.21 11.00
CA PRO A 144 -9.94 25.86 12.40
C PRO A 144 -11.19 25.86 13.28
N GLU A 145 -12.02 26.89 13.14
CA GLU A 145 -13.25 27.07 13.90
C GLU A 145 -14.22 25.92 13.63
N PHE A 146 -14.39 25.56 12.35
CA PHE A 146 -15.26 24.47 11.94
C PHE A 146 -14.75 23.10 12.45
N LEU A 147 -13.45 22.86 12.33
CA LEU A 147 -12.85 21.60 12.85
C LEU A 147 -13.01 21.48 14.37
N ARG A 148 -12.91 22.62 15.11
CA ARG A 148 -13.17 22.65 16.54
C ARG A 148 -14.64 22.32 16.84
N GLU A 149 -15.59 22.90 16.11
CA GLU A 149 -17.02 22.57 16.25
C GLU A 149 -17.28 21.07 16.03
N GLN A 150 -16.61 20.45 15.05
CA GLN A 150 -16.70 19.01 14.81
C GLN A 150 -16.10 18.20 15.96
N ALA A 151 -14.96 18.63 16.50
CA ALA A 151 -14.36 17.98 17.67
C ALA A 151 -15.25 18.09 18.91
N ASP A 152 -15.87 19.25 19.14
CA ASP A 152 -16.83 19.48 20.23
C ASP A 152 -18.06 18.57 20.09
N ALA A 153 -18.55 18.36 18.86
CA ALA A 153 -19.71 17.47 18.59
C ALA A 153 -19.38 15.99 18.77
N ILE A 154 -18.13 15.57 18.49
CA ILE A 154 -17.66 14.20 18.70
C ILE A 154 -17.44 13.93 20.19
N GLY A 155 -16.95 14.91 20.93
CA GLY A 155 -16.53 14.81 22.33
C GLY A 155 -15.07 14.42 22.49
N TYR A 156 -14.42 14.98 23.51
CA TYR A 156 -13.01 14.70 23.81
C TYR A 156 -12.85 13.43 24.66
N PRO A 157 -11.73 12.66 24.50
CA PRO A 157 -10.58 12.97 23.65
C PRO A 157 -10.84 12.73 22.16
N VAL A 158 -10.24 13.57 21.30
CA VAL A 158 -10.27 13.38 19.85
C VAL A 158 -8.87 13.14 19.29
N LEU A 159 -8.80 12.43 18.17
CA LEU A 159 -7.56 12.16 17.46
C LEU A 159 -7.48 13.01 16.19
N LEU A 160 -6.61 14.02 16.19
CA LEU A 160 -6.27 14.78 14.99
C LEU A 160 -5.30 13.93 14.13
N LYS A 161 -5.56 13.87 12.82
CA LYS A 161 -4.73 13.12 11.86
C LYS A 161 -4.49 13.97 10.62
N ALA A 162 -3.26 14.00 10.13
CA ALA A 162 -2.97 14.53 8.81
C ALA A 162 -3.73 13.75 7.72
N SER A 163 -4.26 14.45 6.71
CA SER A 163 -4.97 13.85 5.57
C SER A 163 -4.04 13.00 4.71
N ALA A 164 -2.79 13.46 4.51
CA ALA A 164 -1.73 12.75 3.83
C ALA A 164 -0.71 12.26 4.87
N GLY A 165 -0.45 10.95 4.90
CA GLY A 165 0.53 10.33 5.81
C GLY A 165 0.15 8.91 6.19
N GLY A 166 1.17 8.09 6.45
CA GLY A 166 1.06 6.69 6.85
C GLY A 166 1.86 6.40 8.11
N GLY A 167 1.66 5.21 8.70
CA GLY A 167 2.48 4.73 9.81
C GLY A 167 2.34 5.50 11.13
N GLY A 168 1.22 6.22 11.34
CA GLY A 168 0.97 6.95 12.59
C GLY A 168 1.67 8.32 12.69
N LYS A 169 2.42 8.73 11.68
CA LYS A 169 3.03 10.07 11.64
C LYS A 169 1.96 11.13 11.46
N GLY A 170 2.09 12.28 12.15
CA GLY A 170 1.09 13.35 12.11
C GLY A 170 -0.22 13.01 12.83
N MET A 171 -0.20 12.11 13.82
CA MET A 171 -1.34 11.83 14.69
C MET A 171 -1.14 12.45 16.06
N ARG A 172 -2.18 13.11 16.58
CA ARG A 172 -2.14 13.76 17.90
C ARG A 172 -3.46 13.55 18.63
N VAL A 173 -3.38 13.03 19.85
CA VAL A 173 -4.52 12.98 20.77
C VAL A 173 -4.69 14.36 21.40
N ILE A 174 -5.92 14.85 21.41
CA ILE A 174 -6.31 16.10 22.07
C ILE A 174 -7.29 15.73 23.17
N GLU A 175 -6.85 15.87 24.39
CA GLU A 175 -7.60 15.44 25.58
C GLU A 175 -8.69 16.45 25.96
N ARG A 176 -8.46 17.74 25.69
CA ARG A 176 -9.33 18.84 26.12
C ARG A 176 -9.51 19.87 25.03
N ARG A 177 -10.66 20.52 25.05
CA ARG A 177 -11.04 21.54 24.09
C ARG A 177 -10.02 22.68 23.96
N GLU A 178 -9.48 23.14 25.06
CA GLU A 178 -8.51 24.24 25.11
C GLU A 178 -7.20 23.94 24.38
N ASP A 179 -6.85 22.69 24.23
CA ASP A 179 -5.62 22.26 23.57
C ASP A 179 -5.76 22.14 22.04
N PHE A 180 -6.99 22.27 21.49
CA PHE A 180 -7.29 21.98 20.09
C PHE A 180 -6.56 22.90 19.11
N GLU A 181 -6.60 24.23 19.35
CA GLU A 181 -6.02 25.22 18.43
C GLU A 181 -4.48 25.09 18.36
N ALA A 182 -3.84 24.89 19.50
CA ALA A 182 -2.39 24.69 19.58
C ALA A 182 -1.97 23.40 18.86
N ALA A 183 -2.73 22.32 19.05
CA ALA A 183 -2.51 21.05 18.37
C ALA A 183 -2.66 21.16 16.84
N LEU A 184 -3.71 21.81 16.37
CA LEU A 184 -3.98 22.02 14.95
C LEU A 184 -2.90 22.90 14.28
N ALA A 185 -2.48 23.97 14.95
CA ALA A 185 -1.43 24.87 14.45
C ALA A 185 -0.06 24.16 14.32
N SER A 186 0.24 23.26 15.24
CA SER A 186 1.47 22.45 15.20
C SER A 186 1.46 21.42 14.07
N ASP A 187 0.32 20.79 13.79
CA ASP A 187 0.18 19.79 12.73
C ASP A 187 0.37 20.41 11.33
N ARG A 188 -0.10 21.62 11.11
CA ARG A 188 0.03 22.36 9.84
C ARG A 188 1.44 22.84 9.51
N LYS A 189 2.37 22.78 10.48
CA LYS A 189 3.77 23.21 10.30
C LYS A 189 4.71 22.03 10.05
N SER A 190 4.23 20.81 10.20
CA SER A 190 4.98 19.55 9.96
C SER A 190 4.77 19.06 8.54
#